data_fa8cdf375da2b53a0f4729c785a88cc4
#
_entry.id   fa8cdf375da2b53a0f4729c785a88cc4
#
_cell.length_a   1.000
_cell.length_b   1.000
_cell.length_c   1.000
_cell.angle_alpha   90.00
_cell.angle_beta   90.00
_cell.angle_gamma   90.00
#
_symmetry.space_group_name_H-M   'P 1'
#
loop_
_entity.id
_entity.type
_entity.pdbx_description
1 polymer ?
#
loop_
_entity_poly.entity_id
_entity_poly.type
_entity_poly.pdbx_seq_one_letter_code
_entity_poly.pdbx_strand_id
1 'polypeptide(L)'
;KSVNVAISPVAFYNIENLFDTIDQPEVNDIEFTPGGSMKWGTMKYRAKLERMSYAISQIALDQSPVGAVIIGISELENRGVLEDLVSQPALKNRSYEIVHYDGPDRRGVDVALLYNPKYFIVTNSKSYRLQSPDTAFRTRDQLMVSGYLQDEKVHIIVNHWPSRSGGELRSRPKRN
;
A
#
# COMPACT_ATOMS: atom_id res chain seq x y z
N LYS A 1 15.68 36.98 -9.08
CA LYS A 1 14.92 36.03 -9.89
C LYS A 1 14.26 35.07 -8.92
N SER A 2 12.92 35.06 -8.85
CA SER A 2 12.17 34.02 -8.12
C SER A 2 12.34 32.69 -8.86
N VAL A 3 12.81 31.67 -8.18
CA VAL A 3 12.85 30.30 -8.70
C VAL A 3 11.50 29.68 -8.35
N ASN A 4 10.72 29.32 -9.35
CA ASN A 4 9.51 28.52 -9.13
C ASN A 4 9.97 27.08 -8.87
N VAL A 5 9.80 26.62 -7.64
CA VAL A 5 10.07 25.23 -7.25
C VAL A 5 8.76 24.47 -7.33
N ALA A 6 8.71 23.45 -8.18
CA ALA A 6 7.57 22.52 -8.22
C ALA A 6 7.76 21.47 -7.12
N ILE A 7 6.78 21.34 -6.23
CA ILE A 7 6.79 20.34 -5.16
C ILE A 7 5.95 19.15 -5.59
N SER A 8 6.55 17.97 -5.57
CA SER A 8 5.88 16.68 -5.85
C SER A 8 5.99 15.78 -4.61
N PRO A 9 5.04 15.87 -3.66
CA PRO A 9 5.12 15.11 -2.42
C PRO A 9 5.02 13.60 -2.65
N VAL A 10 5.91 12.85 -2.00
CA VAL A 10 5.91 11.39 -1.95
C VAL A 10 5.65 10.97 -0.50
N ALA A 11 4.71 10.06 -0.30
CA ALA A 11 4.28 9.62 1.02
C ALA A 11 4.32 8.09 1.16
N PHE A 12 4.24 7.63 2.40
CA PHE A 12 3.96 6.24 2.76
C PHE A 12 2.83 6.21 3.79
N TYR A 13 1.90 5.27 3.62
CA TYR A 13 0.77 5.11 4.53
C TYR A 13 0.46 3.63 4.79
N ASN A 14 0.45 3.23 6.06
CA ASN A 14 -0.04 1.92 6.48
C ASN A 14 -1.56 2.02 6.69
N ILE A 15 -2.33 1.24 5.94
CA ILE A 15 -3.80 1.28 5.99
C ILE A 15 -4.41 0.29 6.98
N GLU A 16 -3.57 -0.32 7.83
CA GLU A 16 -4.00 -1.14 8.99
C GLU A 16 -4.99 -2.26 8.62
N ASN A 17 -4.55 -3.20 7.78
CA ASN A 17 -5.32 -4.37 7.35
C ASN A 17 -6.63 -3.99 6.61
N LEU A 18 -6.48 -3.46 5.40
CA LEU A 18 -7.61 -3.26 4.50
C LEU A 18 -7.91 -4.57 3.77
N PHE A 19 -8.86 -5.32 4.29
CA PHE A 19 -9.41 -6.55 3.70
C PHE A 19 -10.78 -6.26 3.10
N ASP A 20 -11.16 -7.03 2.08
CA ASP A 20 -12.55 -7.09 1.65
C ASP A 20 -13.40 -7.93 2.64
N THR A 21 -14.46 -8.55 2.20
CA THR A 21 -15.35 -9.33 3.10
C THR A 21 -15.46 -10.79 2.68
N ILE A 22 -14.57 -11.24 1.77
CA ILE A 22 -14.60 -12.54 1.14
C ILE A 22 -13.41 -13.37 1.63
N ASP A 23 -13.69 -14.58 2.11
CA ASP A 23 -12.65 -15.54 2.52
C ASP A 23 -11.87 -16.04 1.30
N GLN A 24 -10.56 -15.89 1.29
CA GLN A 24 -9.69 -16.40 0.24
C GLN A 24 -9.10 -17.76 0.67
N PRO A 25 -9.36 -18.86 -0.05
CA PRO A 25 -8.99 -20.20 0.41
C PRO A 25 -7.51 -20.46 0.66
N GLU A 26 -6.62 -19.65 0.05
CA GLU A 26 -5.17 -19.87 0.11
C GLU A 26 -4.45 -19.03 1.17
N VAL A 27 -5.16 -18.11 1.83
CA VAL A 27 -4.63 -17.21 2.85
C VAL A 27 -5.41 -17.32 4.16
N ASN A 28 -4.84 -16.85 5.25
CA ASN A 28 -5.48 -16.92 6.57
C ASN A 28 -6.12 -15.57 6.91
N ASP A 29 -7.22 -15.25 6.24
CA ASP A 29 -7.95 -13.98 6.34
C ASP A 29 -9.39 -14.15 6.88
N ILE A 30 -9.82 -15.37 7.21
CA ILE A 30 -11.18 -15.69 7.68
C ILE A 30 -11.66 -14.77 8.82
N GLU A 31 -10.75 -14.20 9.61
CA GLU A 31 -11.11 -13.25 10.67
C GLU A 31 -11.75 -11.96 10.10
N PHE A 32 -11.40 -11.59 8.87
CA PHE A 32 -11.91 -10.42 8.14
C PHE A 32 -13.14 -10.72 7.28
N THR A 33 -13.93 -11.71 7.65
CA THR A 33 -15.22 -12.03 7.01
C THR A 33 -16.40 -11.69 7.92
N PRO A 34 -17.63 -11.62 7.39
CA PRO A 34 -18.83 -11.40 8.22
C PRO A 34 -19.03 -12.46 9.30
N GLY A 35 -18.61 -13.71 9.03
CA GLY A 35 -18.64 -14.84 9.98
C GLY A 35 -17.43 -14.89 10.91
N GLY A 36 -16.35 -14.23 10.58
CA GLY A 36 -15.08 -14.26 11.31
C GLY A 36 -15.11 -13.52 12.65
N SER A 37 -13.99 -13.59 13.38
CA SER A 37 -13.88 -12.99 14.73
C SER A 37 -14.04 -11.48 14.74
N MET A 38 -13.59 -10.80 13.68
CA MET A 38 -13.72 -9.36 13.52
C MET A 38 -15.13 -8.92 13.12
N LYS A 39 -16.02 -9.86 12.76
CA LYS A 39 -17.36 -9.54 12.20
C LYS A 39 -17.24 -8.49 11.10
N TRP A 40 -16.33 -8.75 10.16
CA TRP A 40 -15.93 -7.83 9.11
C TRP A 40 -16.89 -7.89 7.94
N GLY A 41 -18.00 -7.15 8.03
CA GLY A 41 -19.02 -7.07 6.98
C GLY A 41 -18.93 -5.77 6.19
N THR A 42 -19.74 -5.70 5.15
CA THR A 42 -19.77 -4.59 4.16
C THR A 42 -19.84 -3.20 4.80
N MET A 43 -20.57 -3.03 5.90
CA MET A 43 -20.65 -1.72 6.56
C MET A 43 -19.30 -1.29 7.16
N LYS A 44 -18.58 -2.21 7.82
CA LYS A 44 -17.26 -1.94 8.38
C LYS A 44 -16.24 -1.65 7.28
N TYR A 45 -16.27 -2.45 6.21
CA TYR A 45 -15.42 -2.28 5.04
C TYR A 45 -15.62 -0.90 4.41
N ARG A 46 -16.86 -0.52 4.08
CA ARG A 46 -17.18 0.79 3.51
C ARG A 46 -16.78 1.96 4.42
N ALA A 47 -17.06 1.85 5.72
CA ALA A 47 -16.67 2.87 6.68
C ALA A 47 -15.14 3.01 6.80
N LYS A 48 -14.39 1.92 6.63
CA LYS A 48 -12.93 1.96 6.58
C LYS A 48 -12.44 2.63 5.30
N LEU A 49 -12.97 2.26 4.14
CA LEU A 49 -12.64 2.91 2.86
C LEU A 49 -12.86 4.42 2.91
N GLU A 50 -13.99 4.86 3.44
CA GLU A 50 -14.32 6.28 3.59
C GLU A 50 -13.28 7.00 4.47
N ARG A 51 -12.97 6.46 5.65
CA ARG A 51 -11.99 7.08 6.56
C ARG A 51 -10.59 7.09 5.99
N MET A 52 -10.15 5.97 5.37
CA MET A 52 -8.80 5.88 4.78
C MET A 52 -8.65 6.79 3.57
N SER A 53 -9.66 6.84 2.70
CA SER A 53 -9.64 7.74 1.55
C SER A 53 -9.60 9.22 1.97
N TYR A 54 -10.34 9.58 3.01
CA TYR A 54 -10.29 10.92 3.58
C TYR A 54 -8.88 11.23 4.14
N ALA A 55 -8.33 10.36 4.98
CA ALA A 55 -6.99 10.55 5.54
C ALA A 55 -5.92 10.70 4.45
N ILE A 56 -5.94 9.83 3.43
CA ILE A 56 -5.01 9.89 2.30
C ILE A 56 -5.19 11.19 1.51
N SER A 57 -6.41 11.66 1.33
CA SER A 57 -6.69 12.90 0.60
C SER A 57 -6.09 14.15 1.26
N GLN A 58 -5.82 14.10 2.57
CA GLN A 58 -5.25 15.21 3.34
C GLN A 58 -3.70 15.22 3.35
N ILE A 59 -3.07 14.13 2.91
CA ILE A 59 -1.60 14.04 2.94
C ILE A 59 -0.96 15.11 2.06
N ALA A 60 -0.07 15.91 2.64
CA ALA A 60 0.73 16.94 2.01
C ALA A 60 -0.06 18.10 1.34
N LEU A 61 -1.32 18.33 1.74
CA LEU A 61 -2.09 19.48 1.25
C LEU A 61 -1.52 20.84 1.71
N ASP A 62 -0.80 20.85 2.81
CA ASP A 62 -0.08 22.02 3.32
C ASP A 62 1.14 22.39 2.47
N GLN A 63 1.66 21.44 1.69
CA GLN A 63 2.84 21.59 0.84
C GLN A 63 2.49 21.73 -0.65
N SER A 64 1.44 21.06 -1.07
CA SER A 64 1.00 21.04 -2.47
C SER A 64 -0.52 20.90 -2.58
N PRO A 65 -1.21 21.74 -3.36
CA PRO A 65 -2.68 21.69 -3.51
C PRO A 65 -3.17 20.36 -4.14
N VAL A 66 -2.27 19.63 -4.80
CA VAL A 66 -2.58 18.31 -5.35
C VAL A 66 -2.34 17.19 -4.34
N GLY A 67 -1.77 17.49 -3.16
CA GLY A 67 -1.39 16.53 -2.15
C GLY A 67 -0.27 15.60 -2.61
N ALA A 68 -0.16 14.41 -2.01
CA ALA A 68 0.85 13.42 -2.39
C ALA A 68 0.58 12.90 -3.81
N VAL A 69 1.62 12.92 -4.66
CA VAL A 69 1.52 12.42 -6.05
C VAL A 69 1.94 10.96 -6.18
N ILE A 70 2.65 10.44 -5.18
CA ILE A 70 3.03 9.04 -5.04
C ILE A 70 2.82 8.63 -3.59
N ILE A 71 2.23 7.47 -3.35
CA ILE A 71 1.99 6.95 -2.01
C ILE A 71 2.31 5.46 -1.98
N GLY A 72 3.33 5.06 -1.22
CA GLY A 72 3.53 3.67 -0.84
C GLY A 72 2.46 3.26 0.17
N ILE A 73 1.82 2.13 -0.06
CA ILE A 73 0.77 1.60 0.79
C ILE A 73 1.20 0.25 1.34
N SER A 74 0.86 -0.04 2.59
CA SER A 74 1.03 -1.36 3.19
C SER A 74 -0.21 -1.83 3.95
N GLU A 75 -0.29 -3.14 4.18
CA GLU A 75 -1.40 -3.82 4.86
C GLU A 75 -2.72 -3.75 4.10
N LEU A 76 -2.66 -3.97 2.80
CA LEU A 76 -3.80 -4.23 1.95
C LEU A 76 -3.86 -5.71 1.59
N GLU A 77 -5.03 -6.22 1.28
CA GLU A 77 -5.24 -7.61 0.92
C GLU A 77 -4.96 -7.88 -0.57
N ASN A 78 -5.62 -7.15 -1.45
CA ASN A 78 -5.57 -7.41 -2.88
C ASN A 78 -5.76 -6.12 -3.70
N ARG A 79 -5.66 -6.23 -5.03
CA ARG A 79 -5.86 -5.10 -5.92
C ARG A 79 -7.29 -4.52 -5.84
N GLY A 80 -8.30 -5.36 -5.63
CA GLY A 80 -9.70 -4.94 -5.58
C GLY A 80 -9.97 -3.93 -4.46
N VAL A 81 -9.40 -4.15 -3.26
CA VAL A 81 -9.57 -3.20 -2.15
C VAL A 81 -8.93 -1.84 -2.43
N LEU A 82 -7.86 -1.81 -3.25
CA LEU A 82 -7.25 -0.54 -3.68
C LEU A 82 -8.08 0.17 -4.74
N GLU A 83 -8.68 -0.56 -5.68
CA GLU A 83 -9.60 -0.02 -6.67
C GLU A 83 -10.83 0.60 -5.99
N ASP A 84 -11.37 -0.07 -4.98
CA ASP A 84 -12.44 0.46 -4.14
C ASP A 84 -11.99 1.71 -3.37
N LEU A 85 -10.76 1.72 -2.85
CA LEU A 85 -10.20 2.85 -2.11
C LEU A 85 -10.03 4.10 -3.00
N VAL A 86 -9.39 3.95 -4.16
CA VAL A 86 -9.13 5.10 -5.05
C VAL A 86 -10.40 5.63 -5.73
N SER A 87 -11.45 4.80 -5.82
CA SER A 87 -12.76 5.20 -6.33
C SER A 87 -13.59 6.03 -5.35
N GLN A 88 -13.20 6.08 -4.07
CA GLN A 88 -13.93 6.84 -3.06
C GLN A 88 -13.99 8.34 -3.42
N PRO A 89 -15.09 9.04 -3.08
CA PRO A 89 -15.28 10.46 -3.42
C PRO A 89 -14.09 11.35 -3.03
N ALA A 90 -13.43 11.08 -1.91
CA ALA A 90 -12.29 11.85 -1.42
C ALA A 90 -11.03 11.71 -2.31
N LEU A 91 -10.89 10.61 -3.05
CA LEU A 91 -9.71 10.31 -3.88
C LEU A 91 -9.99 10.32 -5.38
N LYS A 92 -11.25 10.21 -5.78
CA LYS A 92 -11.65 10.10 -7.20
C LYS A 92 -10.99 11.14 -8.11
N ASN A 93 -10.90 12.39 -7.65
CA ASN A 93 -10.32 13.49 -8.43
C ASN A 93 -8.77 13.49 -8.42
N ARG A 94 -8.14 12.60 -7.64
CA ARG A 94 -6.67 12.44 -7.63
C ARG A 94 -6.17 11.58 -8.78
N SER A 95 -7.07 10.81 -9.42
CA SER A 95 -6.76 9.92 -10.55
C SER A 95 -5.58 9.00 -10.28
N TYR A 96 -5.53 8.42 -9.06
CA TYR A 96 -4.47 7.48 -8.72
C TYR A 96 -4.58 6.20 -9.54
N GLU A 97 -3.46 5.82 -10.14
CA GLU A 97 -3.22 4.48 -10.67
C GLU A 97 -2.53 3.61 -9.64
N ILE A 98 -2.56 2.29 -9.84
CA ILE A 98 -2.14 1.29 -8.87
C ILE A 98 -1.06 0.40 -9.46
N VAL A 99 0.06 0.25 -8.75
CA VAL A 99 1.01 -0.85 -8.97
C VAL A 99 0.92 -1.79 -7.77
N HIS A 100 0.53 -3.04 -8.05
CA HIS A 100 0.35 -4.08 -7.04
C HIS A 100 0.70 -5.45 -7.63
N TYR A 101 1.23 -6.33 -6.79
CA TYR A 101 1.47 -7.75 -7.05
C TYR A 101 1.06 -8.54 -5.82
N ASP A 102 0.36 -9.65 -6.02
CA ASP A 102 0.02 -10.57 -4.95
C ASP A 102 1.29 -11.21 -4.39
N GLY A 103 1.44 -11.19 -3.09
CA GLY A 103 2.60 -11.66 -2.36
C GLY A 103 2.36 -12.99 -1.64
N PRO A 104 3.40 -13.56 -1.02
CA PRO A 104 3.34 -14.85 -0.35
C PRO A 104 2.96 -14.76 1.13
N ASP A 105 2.59 -13.62 1.67
CA ASP A 105 2.23 -13.48 3.10
C ASP A 105 1.06 -14.39 3.44
N ARG A 106 1.18 -15.13 4.56
CA ARG A 106 0.15 -16.11 4.95
C ARG A 106 -1.20 -15.50 5.29
N ARG A 107 -1.23 -14.24 5.65
CA ARG A 107 -2.46 -13.50 5.95
C ARG A 107 -3.05 -12.82 4.73
N GLY A 108 -2.39 -12.93 3.56
CA GLY A 108 -2.77 -12.22 2.35
C GLY A 108 -2.54 -10.72 2.41
N VAL A 109 -1.52 -10.26 3.18
CA VAL A 109 -1.24 -8.81 3.29
C VAL A 109 -0.12 -8.41 2.36
N ASP A 110 -0.32 -7.38 1.57
CA ASP A 110 0.62 -6.92 0.56
C ASP A 110 1.07 -5.47 0.75
N VAL A 111 1.90 -5.02 -0.18
CA VAL A 111 2.29 -3.63 -0.40
C VAL A 111 1.93 -3.19 -1.81
N ALA A 112 1.70 -1.90 -1.99
CA ALA A 112 1.36 -1.32 -3.29
C ALA A 112 1.91 0.09 -3.43
N LEU A 113 1.86 0.63 -4.65
CA LEU A 113 2.10 2.02 -4.94
C LEU A 113 0.86 2.62 -5.60
N LEU A 114 0.35 3.70 -5.02
CA LEU A 114 -0.59 4.60 -5.68
C LEU A 114 0.20 5.76 -6.29
N TYR A 115 -0.13 6.16 -7.51
CA TYR A 115 0.55 7.28 -8.15
C TYR A 115 -0.39 8.05 -9.08
N ASN A 116 -0.17 9.35 -9.18
CA ASN A 116 -0.89 10.18 -10.14
C ASN A 116 -0.10 10.23 -11.46
N PRO A 117 -0.63 9.67 -12.57
CA PRO A 117 0.10 9.53 -13.84
C PRO A 117 0.43 10.87 -14.50
N LYS A 118 -0.19 11.97 -14.07
CA LYS A 118 0.16 13.33 -14.52
C LYS A 118 1.54 13.78 -14.02
N TYR A 119 1.99 13.25 -12.89
CA TYR A 119 3.24 13.66 -12.23
C TYR A 119 4.31 12.58 -12.26
N PHE A 120 3.91 11.31 -12.26
CA PHE A 120 4.84 10.19 -12.25
C PHE A 120 4.50 9.21 -13.38
N ILE A 121 5.46 9.00 -14.26
CA ILE A 121 5.35 8.07 -15.40
C ILE A 121 6.10 6.79 -15.03
N VAL A 122 5.36 5.73 -14.76
CA VAL A 122 5.94 4.40 -14.46
C VAL A 122 6.53 3.80 -15.72
N THR A 123 7.80 3.40 -15.66
CA THR A 123 8.51 2.74 -16.77
C THR A 123 8.75 1.26 -16.53
N ASN A 124 8.83 0.85 -15.27
CA ASN A 124 9.00 -0.55 -14.88
C ASN A 124 8.56 -0.77 -13.43
N SER A 125 8.05 -1.96 -13.14
CA SER A 125 7.79 -2.39 -11.77
C SER A 125 8.12 -3.86 -11.59
N LYS A 126 8.50 -4.26 -10.37
CA LYS A 126 8.80 -5.64 -10.03
C LYS A 126 8.59 -5.89 -8.54
N SER A 127 8.05 -7.07 -8.23
CA SER A 127 8.00 -7.62 -6.88
C SER A 127 9.25 -8.45 -6.62
N TYR A 128 9.88 -8.25 -5.46
CA TYR A 128 11.06 -9.00 -5.01
C TYR A 128 10.71 -9.78 -3.76
N ARG A 129 10.79 -11.11 -3.88
CA ARG A 129 10.57 -12.00 -2.74
C ARG A 129 11.74 -11.94 -1.78
N LEU A 130 11.42 -11.79 -0.49
CA LEU A 130 12.43 -11.93 0.56
C LEU A 130 12.92 -13.38 0.59
N GLN A 131 14.23 -13.54 0.38
CA GLN A 131 14.89 -14.84 0.49
C GLN A 131 15.22 -15.13 1.94
N SER A 132 14.79 -16.29 2.46
CA SER A 132 15.06 -16.75 3.81
C SER A 132 15.62 -18.18 3.78
N PRO A 133 16.61 -18.51 4.62
CA PRO A 133 17.03 -19.90 4.81
C PRO A 133 15.88 -20.81 5.28
N ASP A 134 14.94 -20.26 6.03
CA ASP A 134 13.67 -20.93 6.39
C ASP A 134 12.71 -20.87 5.19
N THR A 135 12.61 -21.95 4.45
CA THR A 135 11.74 -22.07 3.27
C THR A 135 10.26 -22.04 3.62
N ALA A 136 9.87 -22.23 4.88
CA ALA A 136 8.49 -22.10 5.35
C ALA A 136 8.12 -20.67 5.73
N PHE A 137 9.12 -19.77 5.84
CA PHE A 137 8.89 -18.37 6.15
C PHE A 137 8.23 -17.66 4.96
N ARG A 138 7.07 -17.09 5.22
CA ARG A 138 6.31 -16.31 4.23
C ARG A 138 6.07 -14.91 4.82
N THR A 139 6.41 -13.90 4.04
CA THR A 139 6.18 -12.49 4.38
C THR A 139 5.96 -11.69 3.10
N ARG A 140 5.63 -10.42 3.25
CA ARG A 140 5.41 -9.49 2.13
C ARG A 140 6.64 -9.38 1.26
N ASP A 141 6.41 -9.33 -0.02
CA ASP A 141 7.42 -8.98 -1.00
C ASP A 141 7.76 -7.48 -0.91
N GLN A 142 8.89 -7.10 -1.49
CA GLN A 142 9.28 -5.71 -1.67
C GLN A 142 8.85 -5.26 -3.07
N LEU A 143 8.06 -4.21 -3.16
CA LEU A 143 7.65 -3.65 -4.43
C LEU A 143 8.63 -2.56 -4.87
N MET A 144 9.31 -2.75 -6.01
CA MET A 144 10.08 -1.71 -6.66
C MET A 144 9.33 -1.16 -7.87
N VAL A 145 9.22 0.16 -7.94
CA VAL A 145 8.64 0.87 -9.08
C VAL A 145 9.65 1.91 -9.56
N SER A 146 9.94 1.90 -10.85
CA SER A 146 10.85 2.83 -11.51
C SER A 146 10.09 3.71 -12.47
N GLY A 147 10.46 4.97 -12.56
CA GLY A 147 9.77 5.90 -13.44
C GLY A 147 10.40 7.28 -13.45
N TYR A 148 9.69 8.20 -14.04
CA TYR A 148 10.06 9.62 -14.07
C TYR A 148 9.07 10.43 -13.24
N LEU A 149 9.57 11.06 -12.18
CA LEU A 149 8.84 12.07 -11.41
C LEU A 149 9.17 13.42 -12.02
N GLN A 150 8.23 13.98 -12.79
CA GLN A 150 8.51 15.06 -13.72
C GLN A 150 9.62 14.60 -14.71
N ASP A 151 10.78 15.25 -14.72
CA ASP A 151 11.90 14.93 -15.62
C ASP A 151 13.00 14.09 -14.94
N GLU A 152 12.86 13.80 -13.63
CA GLU A 152 13.85 13.09 -12.84
C GLU A 152 13.53 11.59 -12.76
N LYS A 153 14.53 10.75 -13.10
CA LYS A 153 14.41 9.31 -12.94
C LYS A 153 14.52 8.91 -11.47
N VAL A 154 13.47 8.27 -10.96
CA VAL A 154 13.42 7.80 -9.56
C VAL A 154 13.08 6.32 -9.48
N HIS A 155 13.52 5.68 -8.40
CA HIS A 155 13.20 4.33 -8.02
C HIS A 155 12.57 4.36 -6.63
N ILE A 156 11.38 3.79 -6.50
CA ILE A 156 10.63 3.75 -5.25
C ILE A 156 10.53 2.31 -4.82
N ILE A 157 10.91 2.02 -3.58
CA ILE A 157 10.80 0.70 -2.98
C ILE A 157 9.82 0.78 -1.81
N VAL A 158 8.71 0.08 -1.94
CA VAL A 158 7.72 -0.04 -0.86
C VAL A 158 7.99 -1.33 -0.10
N ASN A 159 8.23 -1.19 1.21
CA ASN A 159 8.55 -2.31 2.10
C ASN A 159 7.59 -2.32 3.30
N HIS A 160 7.20 -3.52 3.71
CA HIS A 160 6.51 -3.73 4.98
C HIS A 160 7.20 -4.86 5.73
N TRP A 161 8.19 -4.51 6.56
CA TRP A 161 9.00 -5.46 7.31
C TRP A 161 8.19 -6.27 8.33
N PRO A 162 8.61 -7.52 8.64
CA PRO A 162 8.03 -8.27 9.74
C PRO A 162 8.08 -7.49 11.05
N SER A 163 7.00 -7.59 11.83
CA SER A 163 6.90 -6.91 13.13
C SER A 163 7.96 -7.42 14.12
N ARG A 164 8.21 -6.68 15.20
CA ARG A 164 9.08 -7.10 16.31
C ARG A 164 8.41 -8.10 17.25
N SER A 165 7.39 -8.81 16.81
CA SER A 165 6.71 -9.82 17.60
C SER A 165 7.68 -10.89 18.12
N GLY A 166 7.66 -11.15 19.41
CA GLY A 166 8.61 -12.04 20.09
C GLY A 166 9.92 -11.39 20.52
N GLY A 167 10.03 -10.07 20.43
CA GLY A 167 11.20 -9.27 20.84
C GLY A 167 12.23 -9.04 19.74
N GLU A 168 13.17 -8.14 20.02
CA GLU A 168 14.15 -7.68 19.02
C GLU A 168 15.08 -8.81 18.55
N LEU A 169 15.65 -9.57 19.46
CA LEU A 169 16.58 -10.65 19.15
C LEU A 169 15.96 -11.71 18.24
N ARG A 170 14.69 -12.04 18.47
CA ARG A 170 13.96 -13.07 17.71
C ARG A 170 13.50 -12.59 16.33
N SER A 171 13.22 -11.30 16.21
CA SER A 171 12.74 -10.70 14.97
C SER A 171 13.86 -10.17 14.06
N ARG A 172 15.05 -9.89 14.59
CA ARG A 172 16.17 -9.31 13.86
C ARG A 172 16.61 -10.12 12.64
N PRO A 173 16.79 -11.47 12.71
CA PRO A 173 17.18 -12.25 11.53
C PRO A 173 16.17 -12.23 10.38
N LYS A 174 14.93 -11.84 10.65
CA LYS A 174 13.84 -11.74 9.64
C LYS A 174 13.79 -10.40 8.96
N ARG A 175 14.64 -9.46 9.36
CA ARG A 175 14.65 -8.06 8.88
C ARG A 175 16.00 -7.60 8.34
N ASN A 176 17.03 -8.45 8.43
CA ASN A 176 18.38 -8.16 7.93
C ASN A 176 18.62 -8.87 6.60
#